data_e3ce58f7c3da39715e45d1efa863c695
#
_entry.id   e3ce58f7c3da39715e45d1efa863c695
#
_cell.length_a   1.000
_cell.length_b   1.000
_cell.length_c   1.000
_cell.angle_alpha   90.00
_cell.angle_beta   90.00
_cell.angle_gamma   90.00
#
_symmetry.space_group_name_H-M   'P 1'
#
loop_
_entity.id
_entity.type
_entity.pdbx_description
1 polymer ?
#
loop_
_entity_poly.entity_id
_entity_poly.type
_entity_poly.pdbx_seq_one_letter_code
_entity_poly.pdbx_strand_id
1 'polypeptide(L)'
;MSDLLRLGKDQDRRLRAGHLWVYSNEVDTEATPLKGFEPGQAVNIENAQGRWQGLGYVNPNSLICARLVTRSRDFSLDGSLLVHRIKVALALRERLHAKPYYRLLFGEADGIPGVVVDRYGDYLAVQITTAGMELLKDALVAALVKVLKPAGIVMRNDGGVRELEGLTRYVELVHGQVPDLVQIEEGDCRFEVSLSEGQKTGWFYDQAANRDQFMRYVERKRVLDVCSYTGAWAVRAAKAGAAAVTAVDTSAQALEHLQANASLNRVDDRVETVRGDAFEVLRDLRAKREHFDVVVLDPPAFIKRKKDLKEGTLAYRRLNEAALGLLQRDGMLVTASCSFHMQGDQLLRTVQQAARHSDRSLQLLQQGQQGPDHPIHPAIPETAYLKAFFLRVLPTL
;
A
#
# COMPACT_ATOMS: atom_id res chain seq x y z
N MET A 1 -18.61 25.22 19.01
CA MET A 1 -19.62 24.39 18.28
C MET A 1 -19.02 24.13 16.91
N SER A 2 -19.01 22.88 16.43
CA SER A 2 -18.54 22.59 15.06
C SER A 2 -19.57 23.18 14.08
N ASP A 3 -19.07 23.80 13.01
CA ASP A 3 -19.91 24.35 11.97
C ASP A 3 -20.70 23.25 11.24
N LEU A 4 -21.76 23.65 10.54
CA LEU A 4 -22.67 22.76 9.84
C LEU A 4 -22.31 22.65 8.37
N LEU A 5 -22.20 21.42 7.85
CA LEU A 5 -22.12 21.09 6.43
C LEU A 5 -23.42 20.37 6.02
N ARG A 6 -24.23 20.98 5.16
CA ARG A 6 -25.49 20.41 4.68
C ARG A 6 -25.30 19.73 3.33
N LEU A 7 -25.85 18.53 3.19
CA LEU A 7 -25.89 17.81 1.93
C LEU A 7 -27.12 18.21 1.10
N GLY A 8 -26.97 18.18 -0.21
CA GLY A 8 -28.08 18.36 -1.14
C GLY A 8 -29.13 17.25 -1.01
N LYS A 9 -30.29 17.49 -1.65
CA LYS A 9 -31.39 16.51 -1.64
C LYS A 9 -30.93 15.16 -2.19
N ASP A 10 -31.23 14.09 -1.44
CA ASP A 10 -30.90 12.69 -1.76
C ASP A 10 -29.39 12.36 -1.87
N GLN A 11 -28.49 13.26 -1.44
CA GLN A 11 -27.03 13.06 -1.49
C GLN A 11 -26.47 12.31 -0.28
N ASP A 12 -27.31 11.98 0.71
CA ASP A 12 -26.91 11.20 1.90
C ASP A 12 -26.89 9.66 1.69
N ARG A 13 -27.28 9.17 0.49
CA ARG A 13 -27.43 7.73 0.22
C ARG A 13 -26.14 6.95 0.49
N ARG A 14 -24.99 7.44 0.03
CA ARG A 14 -23.71 6.77 0.25
C ARG A 14 -23.30 6.75 1.71
N LEU A 15 -23.49 7.86 2.42
CA LEU A 15 -23.22 7.91 3.85
C LEU A 15 -24.11 6.92 4.61
N ARG A 16 -25.41 6.84 4.28
CA ARG A 16 -26.33 5.84 4.87
C ARG A 16 -25.92 4.39 4.57
N ALA A 17 -25.29 4.15 3.42
CA ALA A 17 -24.72 2.85 3.04
C ALA A 17 -23.37 2.56 3.71
N GLY A 18 -22.88 3.43 4.60
CA GLY A 18 -21.64 3.24 5.34
C GLY A 18 -20.43 3.96 4.77
N HIS A 19 -20.53 4.64 3.63
CA HIS A 19 -19.44 5.42 3.06
C HIS A 19 -19.04 6.58 3.97
N LEU A 20 -17.77 7.02 3.90
CA LEU A 20 -17.23 8.06 4.79
C LEU A 20 -16.91 9.37 4.05
N TRP A 21 -16.95 9.38 2.72
CA TRP A 21 -16.59 10.54 1.92
C TRP A 21 -17.81 11.30 1.42
N VAL A 22 -17.71 12.64 1.46
CA VAL A 22 -18.62 13.57 0.82
C VAL A 22 -17.85 14.25 -0.31
N TYR A 23 -18.43 14.23 -1.52
CA TYR A 23 -17.88 14.94 -2.66
C TYR A 23 -18.45 16.34 -2.76
N SER A 24 -17.69 17.27 -3.35
CA SER A 24 -18.08 18.67 -3.45
C SER A 24 -19.42 18.91 -4.14
N ASN A 25 -19.79 18.06 -5.09
CA ASN A 25 -21.10 18.12 -5.78
C ASN A 25 -22.25 17.53 -4.97
N GLU A 26 -22.02 16.97 -3.80
CA GLU A 26 -23.04 16.45 -2.90
C GLU A 26 -23.46 17.47 -1.82
N VAL A 27 -22.74 18.59 -1.71
CA VAL A 27 -23.01 19.65 -0.74
C VAL A 27 -24.07 20.60 -1.27
N ASP A 28 -25.00 20.99 -0.40
CA ASP A 28 -25.90 22.11 -0.63
C ASP A 28 -25.13 23.44 -0.46
N THR A 29 -24.58 23.92 -1.57
CA THR A 29 -23.71 25.12 -1.57
C THR A 29 -24.49 26.43 -1.42
N GLU A 30 -25.82 26.42 -1.53
CA GLU A 30 -26.66 27.58 -1.22
C GLU A 30 -26.83 27.72 0.29
N ALA A 31 -27.08 26.59 1.00
CA ALA A 31 -27.21 26.56 2.44
C ALA A 31 -25.89 26.66 3.18
N THR A 32 -24.85 25.97 2.66
CA THR A 32 -23.51 25.89 3.25
C THR A 32 -22.42 26.04 2.18
N PRO A 33 -22.08 27.28 1.77
CA PRO A 33 -21.05 27.53 0.77
C PRO A 33 -19.70 26.97 1.20
N LEU A 34 -19.09 26.09 0.38
CA LEU A 34 -17.80 25.46 0.71
C LEU A 34 -16.68 26.48 0.97
N LYS A 35 -16.71 27.62 0.27
CA LYS A 35 -15.71 28.70 0.47
C LYS A 35 -15.76 29.36 1.85
N GLY A 36 -16.80 29.09 2.64
CA GLY A 36 -16.92 29.57 4.01
C GLY A 36 -16.18 28.75 5.05
N PHE A 37 -15.59 27.63 4.65
CA PHE A 37 -14.85 26.73 5.56
C PHE A 37 -13.34 26.83 5.37
N GLU A 38 -12.62 26.67 6.45
CA GLU A 38 -11.17 26.51 6.42
C GLU A 38 -10.77 25.04 6.15
N PRO A 39 -9.65 24.79 5.44
CA PRO A 39 -9.17 23.44 5.21
C PRO A 39 -8.89 22.68 6.53
N GLY A 40 -9.54 21.55 6.70
CA GLY A 40 -9.40 20.72 7.91
C GLY A 40 -10.38 21.03 9.03
N GLN A 41 -11.23 22.05 8.89
CA GLN A 41 -12.19 22.47 9.90
C GLN A 41 -13.16 21.34 10.26
N ALA A 42 -13.41 21.15 11.57
CA ALA A 42 -14.39 20.19 12.07
C ALA A 42 -15.82 20.63 11.77
N VAL A 43 -16.65 19.72 11.21
CA VAL A 43 -18.02 20.01 10.83
C VAL A 43 -18.99 18.91 11.25
N ASN A 44 -20.21 19.31 11.65
CA ASN A 44 -21.35 18.42 11.72
C ASN A 44 -21.94 18.27 10.32
N ILE A 45 -22.11 17.03 9.85
CA ILE A 45 -22.69 16.74 8.53
C ILE A 45 -24.16 16.41 8.73
N GLU A 46 -25.04 17.11 7.98
CA GLU A 46 -26.49 16.88 7.96
C GLU A 46 -26.99 16.64 6.54
N ASN A 47 -28.07 15.87 6.42
CA ASN A 47 -28.76 15.77 5.13
C ASN A 47 -29.68 16.99 4.87
N ALA A 48 -30.32 17.02 3.70
CA ALA A 48 -31.19 18.11 3.29
C ALA A 48 -32.40 18.34 4.23
N GLN A 49 -32.79 17.32 5.04
CA GLN A 49 -33.87 17.41 6.02
C GLN A 49 -33.38 17.79 7.44
N GLY A 50 -32.12 18.20 7.58
CA GLY A 50 -31.52 18.53 8.89
C GLY A 50 -31.23 17.34 9.78
N ARG A 51 -31.27 16.09 9.24
CA ARG A 51 -30.89 14.92 10.03
C ARG A 51 -29.37 14.80 10.08
N TRP A 52 -28.81 14.77 11.28
CA TRP A 52 -27.39 14.57 11.52
C TRP A 52 -26.90 13.23 10.98
N GLN A 53 -25.80 13.25 10.23
CA GLN A 53 -25.15 12.08 9.63
C GLN A 53 -23.88 11.68 10.40
N GLY A 54 -23.23 12.63 11.06
CA GLY A 54 -22.00 12.42 11.81
C GLY A 54 -21.16 13.68 11.95
N LEU A 55 -20.05 13.54 12.66
CA LEU A 55 -18.99 14.53 12.80
C LEU A 55 -17.82 14.15 11.91
N GLY A 56 -17.25 15.10 11.20
CA GLY A 56 -16.11 14.95 10.32
C GLY A 56 -15.32 16.23 10.20
N TYR A 57 -14.52 16.32 9.15
CA TYR A 57 -13.80 17.54 8.78
C TYR A 57 -13.99 17.84 7.30
N VAL A 58 -13.86 19.12 6.93
CA VAL A 58 -14.05 19.62 5.57
C VAL A 58 -12.74 20.16 5.01
N ASN A 59 -12.54 19.98 3.70
CA ASN A 59 -11.54 20.71 2.92
C ASN A 59 -12.21 21.25 1.64
N PRO A 60 -12.47 22.57 1.56
CA PRO A 60 -13.16 23.17 0.43
C PRO A 60 -12.41 23.06 -0.90
N ASN A 61 -11.10 22.81 -0.85
CA ASN A 61 -10.23 22.74 -2.02
C ASN A 61 -10.10 21.32 -2.60
N SER A 62 -10.68 20.31 -1.91
CA SER A 62 -10.60 18.91 -2.33
C SER A 62 -11.89 18.46 -3.01
N LEU A 63 -11.77 17.55 -3.99
CA LEU A 63 -12.93 16.91 -4.61
C LEU A 63 -13.72 16.07 -3.57
N ILE A 64 -13.00 15.35 -2.69
CA ILE A 64 -13.56 14.72 -1.48
C ILE A 64 -13.57 15.81 -0.41
N CYS A 65 -14.58 16.67 -0.46
CA CYS A 65 -14.59 17.89 0.35
C CYS A 65 -14.85 17.65 1.84
N ALA A 66 -15.42 16.52 2.24
CA ALA A 66 -15.49 16.20 3.66
C ALA A 66 -15.32 14.69 3.90
N ARG A 67 -14.78 14.36 5.08
CA ARG A 67 -14.63 13.00 5.54
C ARG A 67 -15.27 12.84 6.91
N LEU A 68 -16.22 11.92 6.97
CA LEU A 68 -16.93 11.57 8.20
C LEU A 68 -16.01 10.71 9.06
N VAL A 69 -15.87 11.07 10.32
CA VAL A 69 -14.99 10.38 11.28
C VAL A 69 -15.80 9.59 12.31
N THR A 70 -16.89 10.13 12.83
CA THR A 70 -17.73 9.43 13.79
C THR A 70 -19.21 9.67 13.57
N ARG A 71 -20.01 8.64 13.87
CA ARG A 71 -21.49 8.68 13.88
C ARG A 71 -22.05 8.69 15.30
N SER A 72 -21.20 8.73 16.32
CA SER A 72 -21.62 8.89 17.73
C SER A 72 -21.47 10.34 18.15
N ARG A 73 -22.47 10.83 18.85
CA ARG A 73 -22.44 12.16 19.48
C ARG A 73 -21.59 12.22 20.75
N ASP A 74 -21.17 11.05 21.24
CA ASP A 74 -20.34 10.94 22.45
C ASP A 74 -18.87 11.26 22.20
N PHE A 75 -18.47 11.37 20.91
CA PHE A 75 -17.09 11.64 20.52
C PHE A 75 -16.95 13.01 19.88
N SER A 76 -15.88 13.71 20.25
CA SER A 76 -15.34 14.87 19.56
C SER A 76 -14.15 14.48 18.68
N LEU A 77 -13.78 15.33 17.71
CA LEU A 77 -12.54 15.18 16.95
C LEU A 77 -11.36 15.63 17.80
N ASP A 78 -10.89 14.77 18.68
CA ASP A 78 -9.84 15.06 19.64
C ASP A 78 -8.93 13.84 19.92
N GLY A 79 -7.95 14.03 20.80
CA GLY A 79 -7.03 12.99 21.19
C GLY A 79 -7.70 11.77 21.86
N SER A 80 -8.87 11.91 22.49
CA SER A 80 -9.59 10.80 23.11
C SER A 80 -10.12 9.83 22.06
N LEU A 81 -10.73 10.35 21.00
CA LEU A 81 -11.18 9.56 19.85
C LEU A 81 -10.01 8.85 19.18
N LEU A 82 -8.89 9.56 18.97
CA LEU A 82 -7.68 8.97 18.36
C LEU A 82 -7.13 7.83 19.21
N VAL A 83 -7.01 8.01 20.53
CA VAL A 83 -6.59 6.94 21.46
C VAL A 83 -7.52 5.72 21.36
N HIS A 84 -8.84 5.94 21.32
CA HIS A 84 -9.80 4.85 21.18
C HIS A 84 -9.61 4.08 19.87
N ARG A 85 -9.52 4.78 18.72
CA ARG A 85 -9.34 4.16 17.40
C ARG A 85 -8.02 3.41 17.29
N ILE A 86 -6.92 3.97 17.79
CA ILE A 86 -5.62 3.32 17.81
C ILE A 86 -5.68 2.02 18.63
N LYS A 87 -6.33 2.01 19.80
CA LYS A 87 -6.50 0.79 20.62
C LYS A 87 -7.31 -0.29 19.89
N VAL A 88 -8.39 0.09 19.19
CA VAL A 88 -9.21 -0.85 18.41
C VAL A 88 -8.38 -1.46 17.28
N ALA A 89 -7.64 -0.64 16.55
CA ALA A 89 -6.77 -1.10 15.46
C ALA A 89 -5.62 -2.00 15.98
N LEU A 90 -4.98 -1.61 17.10
CA LEU A 90 -3.92 -2.39 17.74
C LEU A 90 -4.42 -3.77 18.17
N ALA A 91 -5.58 -3.84 18.81
CA ALA A 91 -6.16 -5.10 19.26
C ALA A 91 -6.42 -6.09 18.10
N LEU A 92 -6.74 -5.59 16.90
CA LEU A 92 -6.84 -6.42 15.71
C LEU A 92 -5.46 -6.94 15.29
N ARG A 93 -4.46 -6.05 15.19
CA ARG A 93 -3.10 -6.42 14.74
C ARG A 93 -2.43 -7.42 15.69
N GLU A 94 -2.59 -7.27 16.99
CA GLU A 94 -2.06 -8.20 18.00
C GLU A 94 -2.69 -9.60 17.93
N ARG A 95 -3.91 -9.74 17.37
CA ARG A 95 -4.52 -11.05 17.09
C ARG A 95 -3.97 -11.68 15.80
N LEU A 96 -3.54 -10.87 14.83
CA LEU A 96 -3.15 -11.32 13.51
C LEU A 96 -1.64 -11.56 13.40
N HIS A 97 -0.85 -10.86 14.18
CA HIS A 97 0.60 -10.85 14.06
C HIS A 97 1.26 -11.15 15.42
N ALA A 98 2.16 -12.12 15.43
CA ALA A 98 2.92 -12.50 16.64
C ALA A 98 4.02 -11.48 16.99
N LYS A 99 4.45 -10.66 16.01
CA LYS A 99 5.52 -9.67 16.15
C LYS A 99 5.03 -8.29 15.72
N PRO A 100 5.59 -7.21 16.25
CA PRO A 100 5.11 -5.85 16.03
C PRO A 100 5.63 -5.25 14.70
N TYR A 101 5.45 -5.95 13.58
CA TYR A 101 5.83 -5.56 12.25
C TYR A 101 4.61 -5.64 11.33
N TYR A 102 3.88 -4.53 11.21
CA TYR A 102 2.62 -4.48 10.47
C TYR A 102 2.17 -3.03 10.23
N ARG A 103 1.22 -2.85 9.34
CA ARG A 103 0.45 -1.61 9.25
C ARG A 103 -0.53 -1.52 10.41
N LEU A 104 -0.28 -0.58 11.34
CA LEU A 104 -1.13 -0.36 12.51
C LEU A 104 -2.43 0.35 12.15
N LEU A 105 -2.36 1.40 11.31
CA LEU A 105 -3.52 2.16 10.87
C LEU A 105 -3.56 2.24 9.34
N PHE A 106 -4.73 1.95 8.79
CA PHE A 106 -5.01 2.02 7.36
C PHE A 106 -6.22 2.91 7.08
N GLY A 107 -6.09 4.20 7.33
CA GLY A 107 -7.02 5.25 6.95
C GLY A 107 -8.46 5.01 7.37
N GLU A 108 -9.34 5.09 6.39
CA GLU A 108 -10.78 4.94 6.53
C GLU A 108 -11.19 3.59 7.13
N ALA A 109 -10.46 2.54 6.81
CA ALA A 109 -10.78 1.19 7.28
C ALA A 109 -10.58 1.02 8.79
N ASP A 110 -9.68 1.81 9.40
CA ASP A 110 -9.48 1.88 10.85
C ASP A 110 -10.17 3.10 11.48
N GLY A 111 -11.00 3.82 10.71
CA GLY A 111 -11.80 4.94 11.18
C GLY A 111 -11.02 6.23 11.46
N ILE A 112 -9.81 6.36 10.94
CA ILE A 112 -8.99 7.58 10.97
C ILE A 112 -8.65 7.98 9.52
N PRO A 113 -9.61 8.60 8.79
CA PRO A 113 -9.44 8.90 7.37
C PRO A 113 -8.16 9.68 7.08
N GLY A 114 -7.41 9.23 6.08
CA GLY A 114 -6.19 9.89 5.65
C GLY A 114 -4.97 9.69 6.54
N VAL A 115 -5.00 8.79 7.52
CA VAL A 115 -3.84 8.44 8.36
C VAL A 115 -3.37 7.02 8.07
N VAL A 116 -2.08 6.88 7.84
CA VAL A 116 -1.39 5.59 7.74
C VAL A 116 -0.32 5.54 8.82
N VAL A 117 -0.24 4.44 9.56
CA VAL A 117 0.83 4.19 10.53
C VAL A 117 1.38 2.79 10.32
N ASP A 118 2.67 2.70 10.05
CA ASP A 118 3.40 1.44 10.02
C ASP A 118 4.24 1.28 11.28
N ARG A 119 4.19 0.10 11.87
CA ARG A 119 4.92 -0.27 13.09
C ARG A 119 6.13 -1.13 12.76
N TYR A 120 7.27 -0.70 13.24
CA TYR A 120 8.59 -1.32 13.08
C TYR A 120 9.18 -1.65 14.45
N GLY A 121 8.57 -2.59 15.16
CA GLY A 121 8.92 -2.87 16.55
C GLY A 121 8.53 -1.72 17.47
N ASP A 122 9.55 -1.02 17.97
CA ASP A 122 9.39 0.16 18.85
C ASP A 122 9.35 1.48 18.07
N TYR A 123 9.43 1.45 16.75
CA TYR A 123 9.42 2.66 15.91
C TYR A 123 8.15 2.73 15.07
N LEU A 124 7.71 3.96 14.76
CA LEU A 124 6.55 4.22 13.92
C LEU A 124 6.91 5.14 12.75
N ALA A 125 6.42 4.79 11.57
CA ALA A 125 6.38 5.68 10.42
C ALA A 125 4.92 6.09 10.17
N VAL A 126 4.65 7.40 10.14
CA VAL A 126 3.31 7.97 10.07
C VAL A 126 3.16 8.79 8.80
N GLN A 127 2.04 8.64 8.10
CA GLN A 127 1.64 9.50 7.00
C GLN A 127 0.29 10.12 7.30
N ILE A 128 0.19 11.43 7.10
CA ILE A 128 -1.06 12.18 7.13
C ILE A 128 -1.30 12.75 5.72
N THR A 129 -2.42 12.40 5.13
CA THR A 129 -2.74 12.76 3.73
C THR A 129 -3.92 13.72 3.60
N THR A 130 -4.51 14.17 4.71
CA THR A 130 -5.70 15.02 4.74
C THR A 130 -5.53 16.23 5.64
N ALA A 131 -6.14 17.36 5.24
CA ALA A 131 -6.04 18.61 5.99
C ALA A 131 -6.59 18.50 7.42
N GLY A 132 -7.69 17.76 7.63
CA GLY A 132 -8.27 17.60 8.96
C GLY A 132 -7.37 16.83 9.92
N MET A 133 -6.69 15.78 9.44
CA MET A 133 -5.74 15.05 10.27
C MET A 133 -4.42 15.81 10.46
N GLU A 134 -4.04 16.67 9.51
CA GLU A 134 -2.89 17.57 9.69
C GLU A 134 -3.10 18.53 10.87
N LEU A 135 -4.30 19.10 11.02
CA LEU A 135 -4.64 19.92 12.19
C LEU A 135 -4.61 19.13 13.52
N LEU A 136 -4.79 17.81 13.43
CA LEU A 136 -4.75 16.91 14.59
C LEU A 136 -3.40 16.20 14.76
N LYS A 137 -2.34 16.62 14.03
CA LYS A 137 -1.02 15.97 14.06
C LYS A 137 -0.49 15.77 15.47
N ASP A 138 -0.47 16.82 16.29
CA ASP A 138 0.08 16.75 17.65
C ASP A 138 -0.77 15.83 18.56
N ALA A 139 -2.10 15.89 18.41
CA ALA A 139 -3.00 15.00 19.13
C ALA A 139 -2.83 13.53 18.71
N LEU A 140 -2.57 13.27 17.40
CA LEU A 140 -2.27 11.93 16.89
C LEU A 140 -0.95 11.40 17.44
N VAL A 141 0.11 12.21 17.43
CA VAL A 141 1.42 11.84 17.99
C VAL A 141 1.28 11.53 19.49
N ALA A 142 0.61 12.39 20.25
CA ALA A 142 0.36 12.17 21.67
C ALA A 142 -0.46 10.89 21.93
N ALA A 143 -1.45 10.59 21.09
CA ALA A 143 -2.25 9.37 21.19
C ALA A 143 -1.42 8.11 20.90
N LEU A 144 -0.56 8.12 19.85
CA LEU A 144 0.37 7.04 19.55
C LEU A 144 1.36 6.80 20.69
N VAL A 145 1.95 7.85 21.23
CA VAL A 145 2.86 7.75 22.39
C VAL A 145 2.15 7.17 23.60
N LYS A 146 0.92 7.63 23.89
CA LYS A 146 0.13 7.13 25.02
C LYS A 146 -0.19 5.64 24.91
N VAL A 147 -0.49 5.15 23.71
CA VAL A 147 -0.96 3.76 23.50
C VAL A 147 0.20 2.79 23.33
N LEU A 148 1.24 3.16 22.55
CA LEU A 148 2.31 2.24 22.15
C LEU A 148 3.64 2.48 22.84
N LYS A 149 3.86 3.69 23.40
CA LYS A 149 5.13 4.12 24.01
C LYS A 149 6.33 3.85 23.11
N PRO A 150 6.31 4.30 21.83
CA PRO A 150 7.37 4.02 20.89
C PRO A 150 8.66 4.74 21.28
N ALA A 151 9.81 4.16 20.87
CA ALA A 151 11.12 4.79 21.04
C ALA A 151 11.30 5.99 20.07
N GLY A 152 10.61 5.96 18.93
CA GLY A 152 10.63 7.07 17.97
C GLY A 152 9.48 7.03 16.96
N ILE A 153 9.12 8.23 16.47
CA ILE A 153 8.07 8.42 15.45
C ILE A 153 8.60 9.35 14.36
N VAL A 154 8.59 8.86 13.11
CA VAL A 154 8.90 9.66 11.90
C VAL A 154 7.62 9.94 11.14
N MET A 155 7.38 11.21 10.81
CA MET A 155 6.35 11.62 9.86
C MET A 155 6.92 11.49 8.43
N ARG A 156 6.31 10.66 7.61
CA ARG A 156 6.64 10.44 6.21
C ARG A 156 5.60 11.11 5.29
N ASN A 157 5.48 12.41 5.47
CA ASN A 157 4.53 13.26 4.77
C ASN A 157 5.07 13.77 3.41
N ASP A 158 5.94 13.01 2.76
CA ASP A 158 6.58 13.29 1.47
C ASP A 158 5.77 12.79 0.26
N GLY A 159 4.64 12.12 0.48
CA GLY A 159 3.78 11.58 -0.57
C GLY A 159 3.02 12.66 -1.37
N GLY A 160 2.97 12.52 -2.71
CA GLY A 160 2.33 13.50 -3.61
C GLY A 160 0.82 13.66 -3.46
N VAL A 161 0.14 12.74 -2.78
CA VAL A 161 -1.31 12.83 -2.50
C VAL A 161 -1.65 14.05 -1.62
N ARG A 162 -0.69 14.52 -0.81
CA ARG A 162 -0.85 15.70 0.06
C ARG A 162 -1.14 16.98 -0.71
N GLU A 163 -0.58 17.12 -1.91
CA GLU A 163 -0.81 18.29 -2.78
C GLU A 163 -2.27 18.44 -3.20
N LEU A 164 -3.00 17.31 -3.30
CA LEU A 164 -4.45 17.32 -3.61
C LEU A 164 -5.29 17.91 -2.45
N GLU A 165 -4.72 17.93 -1.26
CA GLU A 165 -5.32 18.52 -0.06
C GLU A 165 -4.76 19.93 0.27
N GLY A 166 -3.83 20.44 -0.57
CA GLY A 166 -3.17 21.73 -0.33
C GLY A 166 -2.09 21.68 0.75
N LEU A 167 -1.59 20.49 1.09
CA LEU A 167 -0.59 20.27 2.14
C LEU A 167 0.83 20.22 1.58
N THR A 168 1.78 20.78 2.33
CA THR A 168 3.21 20.70 2.02
C THR A 168 3.76 19.30 2.28
N ARG A 169 4.83 18.93 1.58
CA ARG A 169 5.55 17.67 1.80
C ARG A 169 6.68 17.89 2.79
N TYR A 170 6.86 16.92 3.69
CA TYR A 170 7.99 16.93 4.65
C TYR A 170 8.26 15.54 5.21
N VAL A 171 9.49 15.36 5.73
CA VAL A 171 9.88 14.25 6.59
C VAL A 171 10.37 14.87 7.91
N GLU A 172 9.87 14.38 9.05
CA GLU A 172 10.14 14.99 10.35
C GLU A 172 10.18 13.90 11.45
N LEU A 173 11.21 13.96 12.29
CA LEU A 173 11.24 13.21 13.54
C LEU A 173 10.41 13.98 14.58
N VAL A 174 9.26 13.44 14.98
CA VAL A 174 8.31 14.12 15.86
C VAL A 174 8.30 13.58 17.30
N HIS A 175 8.95 12.45 17.55
CA HIS A 175 9.08 11.88 18.88
C HIS A 175 10.33 11.01 18.99
N GLY A 176 11.01 11.08 20.13
CA GLY A 176 12.12 10.20 20.49
C GLY A 176 13.32 10.25 19.53
N GLN A 177 13.87 9.09 19.27
CA GLN A 177 14.98 8.89 18.32
C GLN A 177 14.69 7.68 17.43
N VAL A 178 15.11 7.74 16.18
CA VAL A 178 14.98 6.63 15.22
C VAL A 178 16.38 6.41 14.61
N PRO A 179 16.92 5.18 14.64
CA PRO A 179 18.19 4.90 13.98
C PRO A 179 18.05 4.99 12.45
N ASP A 180 19.15 5.18 11.74
CA ASP A 180 19.19 5.26 10.28
C ASP A 180 18.59 3.99 9.63
N LEU A 181 18.88 2.84 10.23
CA LEU A 181 18.33 1.54 9.85
C LEU A 181 17.62 0.89 11.03
N VAL A 182 16.38 0.50 10.81
CA VAL A 182 15.55 -0.24 11.77
C VAL A 182 15.48 -1.69 11.33
N GLN A 183 15.75 -2.61 12.24
CA GLN A 183 15.63 -4.03 11.97
C GLN A 183 14.17 -4.48 12.12
N ILE A 184 13.68 -5.24 11.13
CA ILE A 184 12.37 -5.90 11.14
C ILE A 184 12.52 -7.38 10.89
N GLU A 185 11.47 -8.13 11.19
CA GLU A 185 11.37 -9.54 10.87
C GLU A 185 10.13 -9.81 10.01
N GLU A 186 10.32 -10.60 8.95
CA GLU A 186 9.22 -11.11 8.13
C GLU A 186 9.50 -12.57 7.74
N GLY A 187 8.60 -13.46 8.14
CA GLY A 187 8.86 -14.90 8.08
C GLY A 187 10.11 -15.27 8.90
N ASP A 188 11.01 -16.04 8.33
CA ASP A 188 12.28 -16.45 8.94
C ASP A 188 13.46 -15.52 8.59
N CYS A 189 13.16 -14.35 8.03
CA CYS A 189 14.16 -13.38 7.60
C CYS A 189 14.15 -12.12 8.47
N ARG A 190 15.34 -11.51 8.58
CA ARG A 190 15.53 -10.17 9.14
C ARG A 190 15.86 -9.20 8.01
N PHE A 191 15.38 -7.98 8.14
CA PHE A 191 15.64 -6.92 7.17
C PHE A 191 15.99 -5.64 7.91
N GLU A 192 16.90 -4.88 7.34
CA GLU A 192 17.18 -3.51 7.74
C GLU A 192 16.50 -2.55 6.77
N VAL A 193 15.76 -1.59 7.30
CA VAL A 193 14.97 -0.63 6.53
C VAL A 193 15.19 0.78 7.06
N SER A 194 15.30 1.76 6.17
CA SER A 194 15.32 3.17 6.56
C SER A 194 13.90 3.72 6.63
N LEU A 195 13.55 4.35 7.73
CA LEU A 195 12.26 5.01 7.91
C LEU A 195 12.27 6.46 7.39
N SER A 196 13.44 7.08 7.25
CA SER A 196 13.61 8.45 6.77
C SER A 196 13.80 8.55 5.26
N GLU A 197 14.48 7.58 4.62
CA GLU A 197 14.92 7.67 3.22
C GLU A 197 14.24 6.64 2.29
N GLY A 198 13.60 5.61 2.80
CA GLY A 198 12.98 4.55 2.01
C GLY A 198 11.76 5.01 1.19
N GLN A 199 11.32 4.17 0.25
CA GLN A 199 10.07 4.40 -0.46
C GLN A 199 8.87 4.29 0.50
N LYS A 200 7.84 5.11 0.31
CA LYS A 200 6.65 5.19 1.18
C LYS A 200 7.07 5.33 2.65
N THR A 201 6.71 4.36 3.48
CA THR A 201 7.04 4.30 4.92
C THR A 201 8.28 3.46 5.23
N GLY A 202 8.94 2.85 4.22
CA GLY A 202 10.15 2.04 4.36
C GLY A 202 9.98 0.56 3.98
N TRP A 203 8.81 -0.04 4.24
CA TRP A 203 8.51 -1.45 3.94
C TRP A 203 7.11 -1.63 3.36
N PHE A 204 6.90 -2.73 2.64
CA PHE A 204 5.63 -3.07 2.01
C PHE A 204 4.96 -4.23 2.73
N TYR A 205 4.35 -3.97 3.88
CA TYR A 205 3.62 -4.97 4.67
C TYR A 205 2.42 -5.56 3.93
N ASP A 206 1.83 -4.79 3.00
CA ASP A 206 0.70 -5.23 2.18
C ASP A 206 0.97 -6.50 1.38
N GLN A 207 2.23 -6.75 0.99
CA GLN A 207 2.65 -7.95 0.25
C GLN A 207 3.08 -9.12 1.15
N ALA A 208 3.16 -8.97 2.46
CA ALA A 208 3.71 -10.01 3.36
C ALA A 208 2.99 -11.36 3.19
N ALA A 209 1.65 -11.36 3.16
CA ALA A 209 0.85 -12.57 2.96
C ALA A 209 1.08 -13.22 1.58
N ASN A 210 1.30 -12.42 0.53
CA ASN A 210 1.62 -12.94 -0.81
C ASN A 210 3.04 -13.53 -0.83
N ARG A 211 4.01 -12.91 -0.15
CA ARG A 211 5.35 -13.46 0.00
C ARG A 211 5.36 -14.78 0.77
N ASP A 212 4.52 -14.94 1.81
CA ASP A 212 4.36 -16.22 2.52
C ASP A 212 3.88 -17.33 1.60
N GLN A 213 2.91 -17.04 0.72
CA GLN A 213 2.43 -18.01 -0.25
C GLN A 213 3.49 -18.35 -1.30
N PHE A 214 4.28 -17.37 -1.72
CA PHE A 214 5.32 -17.52 -2.71
C PHE A 214 6.39 -18.53 -2.32
N MET A 215 6.74 -18.63 -1.03
CA MET A 215 7.75 -19.55 -0.52
C MET A 215 7.50 -21.03 -0.86
N ARG A 216 6.26 -21.39 -1.18
CA ARG A 216 5.88 -22.76 -1.59
C ARG A 216 6.40 -23.17 -2.97
N TYR A 217 6.86 -22.21 -3.78
CA TYR A 217 7.18 -22.41 -5.19
C TYR A 217 8.67 -22.26 -5.50
N VAL A 218 9.52 -21.96 -4.51
CA VAL A 218 10.89 -21.50 -4.75
C VAL A 218 11.99 -22.52 -4.45
N GLU A 219 11.70 -23.60 -3.71
CA GLU A 219 12.72 -24.58 -3.30
C GLU A 219 13.45 -25.17 -4.51
N ARG A 220 14.79 -25.08 -4.52
CA ARG A 220 15.69 -25.53 -5.61
C ARG A 220 15.41 -24.91 -6.98
N LYS A 221 14.74 -23.74 -7.01
CA LYS A 221 14.36 -23.03 -8.24
C LYS A 221 15.29 -21.86 -8.51
N ARG A 222 15.44 -21.52 -9.80
CA ARG A 222 16.00 -20.24 -10.24
C ARG A 222 14.87 -19.21 -10.26
N VAL A 223 15.01 -18.16 -9.47
CA VAL A 223 14.00 -17.13 -9.26
C VAL A 223 14.46 -15.80 -9.88
N LEU A 224 13.56 -15.11 -10.56
CA LEU A 224 13.75 -13.73 -11.01
C LEU A 224 12.75 -12.83 -10.27
N ASP A 225 13.27 -11.86 -9.52
CA ASP A 225 12.49 -10.86 -8.79
C ASP A 225 12.63 -9.50 -9.48
N VAL A 226 11.55 -9.01 -10.08
CA VAL A 226 11.52 -7.76 -10.86
C VAL A 226 10.82 -6.66 -10.09
N CYS A 227 11.49 -5.51 -9.96
CA CYS A 227 11.18 -4.41 -9.05
C CYS A 227 11.38 -4.84 -7.58
N SER A 228 12.56 -5.39 -7.32
CA SER A 228 12.89 -6.09 -6.07
C SER A 228 12.98 -5.18 -4.83
N TYR A 229 13.14 -3.86 -5.02
CA TYR A 229 13.35 -2.90 -3.95
C TYR A 229 14.48 -3.37 -3.01
N THR A 230 14.26 -3.45 -1.70
CA THR A 230 15.25 -3.89 -0.69
C THR A 230 15.26 -5.40 -0.46
N GLY A 231 14.63 -6.18 -1.36
CA GLY A 231 14.80 -7.63 -1.45
C GLY A 231 13.81 -8.49 -0.67
N ALA A 232 12.62 -7.98 -0.35
CA ALA A 232 11.64 -8.75 0.42
C ALA A 232 11.25 -10.09 -0.24
N TRP A 233 11.06 -10.12 -1.56
CA TRP A 233 10.81 -11.36 -2.30
C TRP A 233 12.09 -12.17 -2.49
N ALA A 234 13.17 -11.53 -2.94
CA ALA A 234 14.43 -12.18 -3.29
C ALA A 234 15.10 -12.88 -2.09
N VAL A 235 15.30 -12.16 -0.98
CA VAL A 235 15.97 -12.68 0.22
C VAL A 235 15.15 -13.79 0.85
N ARG A 236 13.83 -13.65 0.92
CA ARG A 236 12.95 -14.72 1.42
C ARG A 236 12.98 -15.95 0.53
N ALA A 237 12.98 -15.77 -0.80
CA ALA A 237 13.11 -16.90 -1.73
C ALA A 237 14.44 -17.65 -1.53
N ALA A 238 15.56 -16.94 -1.44
CA ALA A 238 16.86 -17.52 -1.19
C ALA A 238 16.89 -18.27 0.16
N LYS A 239 16.31 -17.69 1.23
CA LYS A 239 16.21 -18.31 2.55
C LYS A 239 15.32 -19.55 2.55
N ALA A 240 14.27 -19.58 1.73
CA ALA A 240 13.37 -20.72 1.54
C ALA A 240 13.96 -21.80 0.61
N GLY A 241 15.23 -21.70 0.24
CA GLY A 241 15.94 -22.74 -0.49
C GLY A 241 15.96 -22.60 -2.01
N ALA A 242 15.71 -21.41 -2.57
CA ALA A 242 15.94 -21.14 -3.99
C ALA A 242 17.42 -21.45 -4.34
N ALA A 243 17.65 -22.06 -5.51
CA ALA A 243 19.00 -22.38 -5.98
C ALA A 243 19.79 -21.12 -6.34
N ALA A 244 19.12 -20.15 -6.96
CA ALA A 244 19.68 -18.84 -7.29
C ALA A 244 18.53 -17.83 -7.45
N VAL A 245 18.78 -16.57 -7.11
CA VAL A 245 17.84 -15.48 -7.24
C VAL A 245 18.53 -14.32 -7.97
N THR A 246 17.92 -13.85 -9.06
CA THR A 246 18.34 -12.62 -9.74
C THR A 246 17.31 -11.53 -9.39
N ALA A 247 17.76 -10.46 -8.76
CA ALA A 247 16.92 -9.35 -8.29
C ALA A 247 17.18 -8.10 -9.13
N VAL A 248 16.13 -7.51 -9.68
CA VAL A 248 16.20 -6.37 -10.61
C VAL A 248 15.52 -5.15 -10.03
N ASP A 249 16.24 -4.03 -9.95
CA ASP A 249 15.68 -2.72 -9.60
C ASP A 249 16.44 -1.60 -10.29
N THR A 250 15.80 -0.43 -10.45
CA THR A 250 16.44 0.77 -11.01
C THR A 250 17.30 1.52 -9.98
N SER A 251 16.97 1.40 -8.70
CA SER A 251 17.61 2.10 -7.59
C SER A 251 18.87 1.39 -7.12
N ALA A 252 20.04 2.01 -7.32
CA ALA A 252 21.30 1.49 -6.78
C ALA A 252 21.24 1.33 -5.26
N GLN A 253 20.73 2.33 -4.55
CA GLN A 253 20.58 2.30 -3.10
C GLN A 253 19.68 1.15 -2.63
N ALA A 254 18.56 0.89 -3.32
CA ALA A 254 17.69 -0.24 -2.98
C ALA A 254 18.41 -1.58 -3.15
N LEU A 255 19.22 -1.74 -4.21
CA LEU A 255 20.01 -2.95 -4.45
C LEU A 255 21.17 -3.11 -3.44
N GLU A 256 21.79 -2.03 -2.98
CA GLU A 256 22.76 -2.05 -1.90
C GLU A 256 22.13 -2.54 -0.58
N HIS A 257 20.96 -2.02 -0.22
CA HIS A 257 20.18 -2.51 0.91
C HIS A 257 19.73 -3.96 0.73
N LEU A 258 19.36 -4.37 -0.48
CA LEU A 258 19.03 -5.77 -0.79
C LEU A 258 20.21 -6.68 -0.52
N GLN A 259 21.40 -6.31 -0.99
CA GLN A 259 22.63 -7.11 -0.77
C GLN A 259 22.98 -7.18 0.72
N ALA A 260 22.87 -6.07 1.46
CA ALA A 260 23.05 -6.06 2.91
C ALA A 260 22.05 -6.99 3.61
N ASN A 261 20.77 -6.95 3.20
CA ASN A 261 19.72 -7.83 3.71
C ASN A 261 19.98 -9.31 3.36
N ALA A 262 20.50 -9.61 2.16
CA ALA A 262 20.91 -10.96 1.80
C ALA A 262 22.03 -11.47 2.70
N SER A 263 23.06 -10.66 2.95
CA SER A 263 24.17 -10.98 3.86
C SER A 263 23.69 -11.16 5.30
N LEU A 264 22.81 -10.28 5.80
CA LEU A 264 22.20 -10.40 7.13
C LEU A 264 21.49 -11.76 7.33
N ASN A 265 20.92 -12.31 6.27
CA ASN A 265 20.24 -13.61 6.26
C ASN A 265 21.14 -14.79 5.85
N ARG A 266 22.42 -14.53 5.52
CA ARG A 266 23.42 -15.55 5.07
C ARG A 266 22.96 -16.27 3.79
N VAL A 267 22.50 -15.51 2.81
CA VAL A 267 22.05 -16.00 1.49
C VAL A 267 22.58 -15.15 0.33
N ASP A 268 23.55 -14.31 0.59
CA ASP A 268 24.20 -13.43 -0.39
C ASP A 268 24.91 -14.22 -1.50
N ASP A 269 25.37 -15.44 -1.22
CA ASP A 269 25.92 -16.38 -2.20
C ASP A 269 24.91 -16.85 -3.26
N ARG A 270 23.61 -16.67 -3.03
CA ARG A 270 22.51 -17.09 -3.90
C ARG A 270 21.75 -15.92 -4.55
N VAL A 271 22.05 -14.69 -4.15
CA VAL A 271 21.32 -13.50 -4.61
C VAL A 271 22.24 -12.61 -5.44
N GLU A 272 21.92 -12.51 -6.72
CA GLU A 272 22.56 -11.59 -7.67
C GLU A 272 21.65 -10.36 -7.87
N THR A 273 22.24 -9.17 -7.90
CA THR A 273 21.52 -7.92 -8.17
C THR A 273 21.84 -7.39 -9.56
N VAL A 274 20.82 -6.95 -10.30
CA VAL A 274 20.96 -6.33 -11.62
C VAL A 274 20.28 -4.97 -11.59
N ARG A 275 21.09 -3.91 -11.75
CA ARG A 275 20.56 -2.54 -11.85
C ARG A 275 20.11 -2.23 -13.25
N GLY A 276 18.85 -1.81 -13.43
CA GLY A 276 18.35 -1.36 -14.73
C GLY A 276 16.83 -1.21 -14.76
N ASP A 277 16.33 -0.65 -15.85
CA ASP A 277 14.91 -0.65 -16.15
C ASP A 277 14.41 -2.08 -16.38
N ALA A 278 13.26 -2.43 -15.82
CA ALA A 278 12.71 -3.77 -15.89
C ALA A 278 12.58 -4.28 -17.33
N PHE A 279 12.07 -3.45 -18.26
CA PHE A 279 11.88 -3.86 -19.66
C PHE A 279 13.22 -4.09 -20.37
N GLU A 280 14.22 -3.25 -20.09
CA GLU A 280 15.55 -3.39 -20.69
C GLU A 280 16.26 -4.63 -20.16
N VAL A 281 16.27 -4.84 -18.83
CA VAL A 281 16.91 -6.01 -18.21
C VAL A 281 16.26 -7.31 -18.68
N LEU A 282 14.91 -7.39 -18.72
CA LEU A 282 14.23 -8.60 -19.20
C LEU A 282 14.55 -8.89 -20.68
N ARG A 283 14.67 -7.86 -21.53
CA ARG A 283 15.10 -8.00 -22.92
C ARG A 283 16.53 -8.54 -23.03
N ASP A 284 17.44 -8.02 -22.22
CA ASP A 284 18.85 -8.41 -22.22
C ASP A 284 19.06 -9.85 -21.70
N LEU A 285 18.32 -10.23 -20.65
CA LEU A 285 18.27 -11.61 -20.15
C LEU A 285 17.77 -12.59 -21.24
N ARG A 286 16.74 -12.18 -22.00
CA ARG A 286 16.25 -12.98 -23.14
C ARG A 286 17.28 -13.11 -24.26
N ALA A 287 18.00 -12.04 -24.57
CA ALA A 287 19.06 -12.07 -25.57
C ALA A 287 20.22 -13.01 -25.18
N LYS A 288 20.50 -13.09 -23.86
CA LYS A 288 21.46 -14.03 -23.25
C LYS A 288 20.93 -15.46 -23.12
N ARG A 289 19.66 -15.72 -23.50
CA ARG A 289 18.96 -17.00 -23.35
C ARG A 289 18.88 -17.48 -21.91
N GLU A 290 18.81 -16.56 -20.97
CA GLU A 290 18.56 -16.89 -19.56
C GLU A 290 17.15 -17.42 -19.36
N HIS A 291 16.99 -18.39 -18.45
CA HIS A 291 15.70 -18.96 -18.12
C HIS A 291 15.55 -19.12 -16.60
N PHE A 292 14.34 -18.94 -16.12
CA PHE A 292 13.99 -19.04 -14.71
C PHE A 292 12.81 -20.01 -14.52
N ASP A 293 12.80 -20.67 -13.36
CA ASP A 293 11.66 -21.50 -12.97
C ASP A 293 10.51 -20.67 -12.45
N VAL A 294 10.83 -19.55 -11.76
CA VAL A 294 9.85 -18.67 -11.13
C VAL A 294 10.21 -17.21 -11.43
N VAL A 295 9.21 -16.44 -11.82
CA VAL A 295 9.35 -14.98 -12.01
C VAL A 295 8.32 -14.27 -11.15
N VAL A 296 8.77 -13.26 -10.40
CA VAL A 296 7.91 -12.32 -9.64
C VAL A 296 7.94 -10.96 -10.32
N LEU A 297 6.76 -10.39 -10.52
CA LEU A 297 6.55 -9.04 -11.01
C LEU A 297 5.76 -8.25 -9.97
N ASP A 298 6.43 -7.35 -9.26
CA ASP A 298 5.79 -6.44 -8.29
C ASP A 298 6.10 -4.97 -8.65
N PRO A 299 5.63 -4.51 -9.83
CA PRO A 299 5.97 -3.20 -10.35
C PRO A 299 5.24 -2.08 -9.59
N PRO A 300 5.75 -0.84 -9.66
CA PRO A 300 5.03 0.32 -9.20
C PRO A 300 3.70 0.49 -9.97
N ALA A 301 2.78 1.27 -9.41
CA ALA A 301 1.47 1.52 -10.03
C ALA A 301 1.62 2.20 -11.40
N PHE A 302 1.40 1.46 -12.48
CA PHE A 302 1.39 2.02 -13.84
C PHE A 302 0.14 2.87 -14.14
N ILE A 303 -0.95 2.66 -13.38
CA ILE A 303 -2.21 3.39 -13.54
C ILE A 303 -2.47 4.19 -12.28
N LYS A 304 -2.03 5.45 -12.28
CA LYS A 304 -2.23 6.37 -11.16
C LYS A 304 -3.59 7.09 -11.22
N ARG A 305 -4.12 7.33 -12.42
CA ARG A 305 -5.38 8.02 -12.67
C ARG A 305 -6.17 7.27 -13.75
N LYS A 306 -7.49 7.40 -13.72
CA LYS A 306 -8.38 6.72 -14.67
C LYS A 306 -8.02 6.97 -16.15
N LYS A 307 -7.52 8.16 -16.49
CA LYS A 307 -7.06 8.48 -17.84
C LYS A 307 -5.85 7.67 -18.30
N ASP A 308 -5.03 7.19 -17.36
CA ASP A 308 -3.79 6.44 -17.64
C ASP A 308 -4.10 4.93 -17.85
N LEU A 309 -5.38 4.51 -17.81
CA LEU A 309 -5.82 3.10 -17.83
C LEU A 309 -5.32 2.35 -19.07
N LYS A 310 -5.45 2.94 -20.26
CA LYS A 310 -5.08 2.29 -21.52
C LYS A 310 -3.56 2.03 -21.60
N GLU A 311 -2.78 3.05 -21.32
CA GLU A 311 -1.30 2.99 -21.38
C GLU A 311 -0.75 2.08 -20.28
N GLY A 312 -1.25 2.20 -19.06
CA GLY A 312 -0.82 1.36 -17.96
C GLY A 312 -1.21 -0.12 -18.15
N THR A 313 -2.39 -0.40 -18.72
CA THR A 313 -2.76 -1.78 -19.08
C THR A 313 -1.79 -2.37 -20.12
N LEU A 314 -1.39 -1.57 -21.12
CA LEU A 314 -0.40 -1.97 -22.09
C LEU A 314 0.97 -2.23 -21.44
N ALA A 315 1.39 -1.40 -20.47
CA ALA A 315 2.64 -1.60 -19.74
C ALA A 315 2.60 -2.91 -18.93
N TYR A 316 1.50 -3.20 -18.20
CA TYR A 316 1.32 -4.49 -17.53
C TYR A 316 1.40 -5.66 -18.52
N ARG A 317 0.75 -5.58 -19.68
CA ARG A 317 0.82 -6.63 -20.69
C ARG A 317 2.25 -6.87 -21.15
N ARG A 318 2.96 -5.83 -21.56
CA ARG A 318 4.36 -5.93 -22.06
C ARG A 318 5.31 -6.50 -21.02
N LEU A 319 5.15 -6.09 -19.75
CA LEU A 319 5.98 -6.60 -18.66
C LEU A 319 5.74 -8.10 -18.46
N ASN A 320 4.49 -8.54 -18.47
CA ASN A 320 4.15 -9.95 -18.36
C ASN A 320 4.59 -10.76 -19.60
N GLU A 321 4.48 -10.24 -20.83
CA GLU A 321 5.01 -10.87 -22.06
C GLU A 321 6.53 -11.10 -21.95
N ALA A 322 7.27 -10.09 -21.49
CA ALA A 322 8.72 -10.20 -21.30
C ALA A 322 9.09 -11.28 -20.27
N ALA A 323 8.38 -11.31 -19.13
CA ALA A 323 8.58 -12.31 -18.09
C ALA A 323 8.25 -13.74 -18.54
N LEU A 324 7.13 -13.92 -19.27
CA LEU A 324 6.71 -15.22 -19.83
C LEU A 324 7.75 -15.79 -20.80
N GLY A 325 8.45 -14.93 -21.53
CA GLY A 325 9.53 -15.31 -22.45
C GLY A 325 10.80 -15.83 -21.75
N LEU A 326 10.95 -15.57 -20.45
CA LEU A 326 12.08 -16.02 -19.62
C LEU A 326 11.74 -17.27 -18.78
N LEU A 327 10.47 -17.66 -18.72
CA LEU A 327 10.05 -18.81 -17.93
C LEU A 327 10.37 -20.13 -18.64
N GLN A 328 10.80 -21.12 -17.87
CA GLN A 328 10.90 -22.51 -18.27
C GLN A 328 9.54 -23.06 -18.75
N ARG A 329 9.53 -24.26 -19.37
CA ARG A 329 8.34 -24.89 -19.95
C ARG A 329 7.20 -25.10 -18.96
N ASP A 330 7.53 -25.41 -17.71
CA ASP A 330 6.60 -25.55 -16.57
C ASP A 330 7.08 -24.62 -15.45
N GLY A 331 6.89 -23.33 -15.66
CA GLY A 331 7.33 -22.29 -14.75
C GLY A 331 6.20 -21.67 -13.96
N MET A 332 6.56 -20.81 -13.00
CA MET A 332 5.63 -20.06 -12.17
C MET A 332 5.77 -18.56 -12.42
N LEU A 333 4.66 -17.89 -12.66
CA LEU A 333 4.58 -16.44 -12.70
C LEU A 333 3.79 -15.94 -11.50
N VAL A 334 4.40 -15.07 -10.70
CA VAL A 334 3.69 -14.24 -9.73
C VAL A 334 3.65 -12.83 -10.29
N THR A 335 2.46 -12.28 -10.47
CA THR A 335 2.31 -10.92 -11.01
C THR A 335 1.35 -10.13 -10.15
N ALA A 336 1.78 -8.94 -9.72
CA ALA A 336 1.02 -8.08 -8.84
C ALA A 336 0.72 -6.72 -9.47
N SER A 337 -0.29 -6.05 -8.95
CA SER A 337 -0.61 -4.65 -9.25
C SER A 337 -1.19 -3.97 -8.02
N CYS A 338 -0.56 -2.87 -7.63
CA CYS A 338 -1.08 -1.94 -6.62
C CYS A 338 -1.90 -0.78 -7.22
N SER A 339 -2.17 -0.78 -8.54
CA SER A 339 -3.00 0.22 -9.19
C SER A 339 -4.48 -0.01 -8.86
N PHE A 340 -5.11 0.92 -8.12
CA PHE A 340 -6.54 0.83 -7.81
C PHE A 340 -7.42 0.71 -9.07
N HIS A 341 -7.09 1.47 -10.12
CA HIS A 341 -7.85 1.47 -11.37
C HIS A 341 -7.66 0.20 -12.22
N MET A 342 -6.68 -0.66 -11.91
CA MET A 342 -6.55 -1.99 -12.51
C MET A 342 -7.33 -3.00 -11.67
N GLN A 343 -8.51 -3.37 -12.13
CA GLN A 343 -9.31 -4.40 -11.47
C GLN A 343 -8.69 -5.79 -11.62
N GLY A 344 -8.97 -6.70 -10.68
CA GLY A 344 -8.35 -8.03 -10.67
C GLY A 344 -8.65 -8.84 -11.94
N ASP A 345 -9.90 -8.84 -12.38
CA ASP A 345 -10.32 -9.51 -13.61
C ASP A 345 -9.67 -8.91 -14.88
N GLN A 346 -9.45 -7.59 -14.88
CA GLN A 346 -8.76 -6.90 -15.97
C GLN A 346 -7.27 -7.26 -15.99
N LEU A 347 -6.59 -7.32 -14.82
CA LEU A 347 -5.20 -7.75 -14.74
C LEU A 347 -5.07 -9.20 -15.22
N LEU A 348 -5.94 -10.11 -14.75
CA LEU A 348 -5.89 -11.51 -15.17
C LEU A 348 -6.09 -11.68 -16.69
N ARG A 349 -7.06 -10.96 -17.28
CA ARG A 349 -7.25 -10.94 -18.76
C ARG A 349 -6.02 -10.39 -19.47
N THR A 350 -5.37 -9.37 -18.91
CA THR A 350 -4.15 -8.78 -19.48
C THR A 350 -3.01 -9.79 -19.51
N VAL A 351 -2.82 -10.55 -18.42
CA VAL A 351 -1.81 -11.60 -18.32
C VAL A 351 -2.15 -12.78 -19.26
N GLN A 352 -3.43 -13.14 -19.37
CA GLN A 352 -3.89 -14.16 -20.32
C GLN A 352 -3.60 -13.77 -21.77
N GLN A 353 -3.80 -12.49 -22.14
CA GLN A 353 -3.42 -11.99 -23.47
C GLN A 353 -1.91 -12.07 -23.68
N ALA A 354 -1.11 -11.68 -22.68
CA ALA A 354 0.35 -11.79 -22.73
C ALA A 354 0.80 -13.25 -22.96
N ALA A 355 0.19 -14.21 -22.26
CA ALA A 355 0.50 -15.62 -22.42
C ALA A 355 0.19 -16.15 -23.81
N ARG A 356 -0.97 -15.78 -24.38
CA ARG A 356 -1.34 -16.16 -25.74
C ARG A 356 -0.36 -15.64 -26.81
N HIS A 357 0.13 -14.41 -26.62
CA HIS A 357 1.16 -13.84 -27.51
C HIS A 357 2.53 -14.50 -27.36
N SER A 358 2.75 -15.22 -26.26
CA SER A 358 4.00 -15.93 -25.96
C SER A 358 3.89 -17.44 -26.18
N ASP A 359 2.82 -17.94 -26.82
CA ASP A 359 2.53 -19.36 -27.00
C ASP A 359 2.57 -20.14 -25.68
N ARG A 360 1.93 -19.56 -24.64
CA ARG A 360 1.83 -20.13 -23.30
C ARG A 360 0.39 -20.30 -22.86
N SER A 361 0.15 -21.34 -22.08
CA SER A 361 -1.08 -21.64 -21.39
C SER A 361 -0.94 -21.37 -19.90
N LEU A 362 -1.99 -20.86 -19.24
CA LEU A 362 -1.96 -20.49 -17.84
C LEU A 362 -2.93 -21.31 -17.01
N GLN A 363 -2.50 -21.70 -15.83
CA GLN A 363 -3.35 -22.21 -14.76
C GLN A 363 -3.26 -21.27 -13.56
N LEU A 364 -4.36 -20.64 -13.17
CA LEU A 364 -4.43 -19.83 -11.97
C LEU A 364 -4.48 -20.73 -10.74
N LEU A 365 -3.43 -20.73 -9.94
CA LEU A 365 -3.34 -21.55 -8.72
C LEU A 365 -3.88 -20.81 -7.50
N GLN A 366 -3.63 -19.49 -7.42
CA GLN A 366 -4.02 -18.69 -6.27
C GLN A 366 -4.20 -17.23 -6.65
N GLN A 367 -5.13 -16.57 -5.96
CA GLN A 367 -5.29 -15.12 -5.97
C GLN A 367 -4.83 -14.56 -4.61
N GLY A 368 -4.02 -13.52 -4.66
CA GLY A 368 -3.57 -12.77 -3.51
C GLY A 368 -4.14 -11.34 -3.49
N GLN A 369 -4.12 -10.76 -2.32
CA GLN A 369 -4.52 -9.38 -2.06
C GLN A 369 -3.63 -8.78 -0.97
N GLN A 370 -3.91 -7.56 -0.55
CA GLN A 370 -3.23 -6.94 0.60
C GLN A 370 -3.41 -7.75 1.88
N GLY A 371 -2.41 -7.72 2.75
CA GLY A 371 -2.43 -8.40 4.03
C GLY A 371 -3.58 -7.95 4.95
N PRO A 372 -3.96 -8.76 5.96
CA PRO A 372 -5.08 -8.46 6.85
C PRO A 372 -4.85 -7.24 7.76
N ASP A 373 -3.63 -6.77 7.88
CA ASP A 373 -3.26 -5.51 8.51
C ASP A 373 -3.60 -4.27 7.65
N HIS A 374 -4.03 -4.49 6.40
CA HIS A 374 -4.58 -3.49 5.47
C HIS A 374 -6.07 -3.80 5.22
N PRO A 375 -6.95 -3.64 6.24
CA PRO A 375 -8.34 -4.03 6.11
C PRO A 375 -9.05 -3.25 4.99
N ILE A 376 -9.97 -3.93 4.30
CA ILE A 376 -10.79 -3.32 3.27
C ILE A 376 -12.06 -2.78 3.92
N HIS A 377 -12.38 -1.51 3.69
CA HIS A 377 -13.65 -0.93 4.09
C HIS A 377 -14.74 -1.29 3.07
N PRO A 378 -15.78 -2.07 3.43
CA PRO A 378 -16.73 -2.60 2.43
C PRO A 378 -17.47 -1.52 1.63
N ALA A 379 -17.71 -0.35 2.22
CA ALA A 379 -18.36 0.77 1.55
C ALA A 379 -17.39 1.70 0.79
N ILE A 380 -16.07 1.45 0.86
CA ILE A 380 -15.03 2.26 0.18
C ILE A 380 -14.13 1.29 -0.62
N PRO A 381 -14.55 0.94 -1.85
CA PRO A 381 -13.80 -0.01 -2.69
C PRO A 381 -12.34 0.41 -2.95
N GLU A 382 -12.05 1.70 -2.85
CA GLU A 382 -10.72 2.27 -3.02
C GLU A 382 -9.71 1.76 -2.00
N THR A 383 -10.15 1.21 -0.87
CA THR A 383 -9.29 0.56 0.12
C THR A 383 -8.80 -0.82 -0.33
N ALA A 384 -9.40 -1.43 -1.36
CA ALA A 384 -8.97 -2.68 -1.97
C ALA A 384 -8.11 -2.39 -3.22
N TYR A 385 -6.81 -2.23 -3.06
CA TYR A 385 -5.94 -1.76 -4.15
C TYR A 385 -4.94 -2.79 -4.66
N LEU A 386 -4.58 -3.81 -3.87
CA LEU A 386 -3.57 -4.80 -4.24
C LEU A 386 -4.20 -6.07 -4.81
N LYS A 387 -3.67 -6.54 -5.90
CA LYS A 387 -3.98 -7.82 -6.55
C LYS A 387 -2.70 -8.55 -6.86
N ALA A 388 -2.65 -9.85 -6.59
CA ALA A 388 -1.55 -10.73 -6.98
C ALA A 388 -2.13 -12.04 -7.55
N PHE A 389 -1.52 -12.56 -8.60
CA PHE A 389 -1.89 -13.84 -9.21
C PHE A 389 -0.69 -14.76 -9.23
N PHE A 390 -0.90 -15.99 -8.79
CA PHE A 390 0.06 -17.08 -8.82
C PHE A 390 -0.34 -18.02 -9.94
N LEU A 391 0.44 -18.07 -10.99
CA LEU A 391 0.09 -18.70 -12.26
C LEU A 391 1.14 -19.75 -12.63
N ARG A 392 0.70 -20.99 -12.83
CA ARG A 392 1.52 -21.99 -13.51
C ARG A 392 1.48 -21.73 -15.00
N VAL A 393 2.66 -21.72 -15.63
CA VAL A 393 2.85 -21.37 -17.05
C VAL A 393 3.31 -22.60 -17.80
N LEU A 394 2.50 -23.05 -18.75
CA LEU A 394 2.73 -24.25 -19.57
C LEU A 394 2.93 -23.87 -21.02
N PRO A 395 3.56 -24.71 -21.87
CA PRO A 395 3.46 -24.60 -23.32
C PRO A 395 2.00 -24.64 -23.78
N THR A 396 1.69 -24.02 -24.90
CA THR A 396 0.37 -24.18 -25.54
C THR A 396 0.14 -25.67 -25.85
N LEU A 397 -1.02 -26.16 -25.48
CA LEU A 397 -1.44 -27.53 -25.76
C LEU A 397 -1.90 -27.67 -27.19
#